data_15df5a9f713d63325215c33b97704016
#
_entry.id   15df5a9f713d63325215c33b97704016
#
_cell.length_a   1.000
_cell.length_b   1.000
_cell.length_c   1.000
_cell.angle_alpha   90.00
_cell.angle_beta   90.00
_cell.angle_gamma   90.00
#
_symmetry.space_group_name_H-M   'P 1'
#
loop_
_entity.id
_entity.type
_entity.pdbx_description
1 polymer ?
#
loop_
_entity_poly.entity_id
_entity_poly.type
_entity_poly.pdbx_seq_one_letter_code
_entity_poly.pdbx_strand_id
1 'polypeptide(L)'
;MGFGVVSLLDAVFRRAFTSAGLRPGSAVVDADAGTTVHFLAHRSLLLPPPTTTTAEAEEQKKRPVVVLVHGFGPGPTWQWAAQVGPLSRHFDLVVPTLLFFGASRTRAPAGSVTEASQAAAVAALLAGRHLPGLRVGRPAVHVVGASYGGIVAYHLARALQQHGAGVALGKVVLCDSDVTKGPEDDRALAARGGVEEVTELMVPADTKMMRRLTALSFHRPPMYLPECIARDLLRKSMEGQRQEKIELIKGMTTAEGSQLTPLPQEMLIIWGEFDQIFPLEKAYKVKEKLGEKATVKVIPNSGHLPSQEEPKLFNRVLLEFLLQPSISNGSAAAVAEK
;
A
#
# COMPACT_ATOMS: atom_id res chain seq x y z
N MET A 1 21.83 5.15 -25.68
CA MET A 1 20.93 4.82 -24.55
C MET A 1 19.54 4.64 -25.14
N GLY A 2 19.10 3.39 -25.37
CA GLY A 2 17.76 3.12 -25.89
C GLY A 2 16.75 3.39 -24.79
N PHE A 3 15.74 4.20 -25.05
CA PHE A 3 14.57 4.34 -24.17
C PHE A 3 13.83 2.99 -24.17
N GLY A 4 14.03 2.19 -23.13
CA GLY A 4 13.31 0.92 -22.98
C GLY A 4 11.82 1.16 -22.75
N VAL A 5 10.98 0.18 -23.14
CA VAL A 5 9.51 0.21 -22.94
C VAL A 5 9.17 0.48 -21.46
N VAL A 6 9.91 -0.12 -20.54
CA VAL A 6 9.73 0.06 -19.09
C VAL A 6 10.00 1.51 -18.66
N SER A 7 11.01 2.17 -19.25
CA SER A 7 11.30 3.59 -18.97
C SER A 7 10.19 4.51 -19.48
N LEU A 8 9.60 4.20 -20.64
CA LEU A 8 8.46 4.94 -21.19
C LEU A 8 7.23 4.78 -20.29
N LEU A 9 6.91 3.55 -19.90
CA LEU A 9 5.80 3.28 -18.97
C LEU A 9 6.00 4.00 -17.64
N ASP A 10 7.22 4.00 -17.10
CA ASP A 10 7.55 4.73 -15.88
C ASP A 10 7.28 6.23 -16.00
N ALA A 11 7.65 6.82 -17.13
CA ALA A 11 7.38 8.23 -17.42
C ALA A 11 5.87 8.53 -17.51
N VAL A 12 5.10 7.64 -18.17
CA VAL A 12 3.63 7.75 -18.26
C VAL A 12 2.99 7.64 -16.88
N PHE A 13 3.40 6.67 -16.07
CA PHE A 13 2.88 6.50 -14.71
C PHE A 13 3.22 7.71 -13.83
N ARG A 14 4.45 8.18 -13.84
CA ARG A 14 4.85 9.41 -13.12
C ARG A 14 4.01 10.62 -13.55
N ARG A 15 3.72 10.74 -14.86
CA ARG A 15 2.88 11.82 -15.37
C ARG A 15 1.46 11.75 -14.80
N ALA A 16 0.89 10.54 -14.63
CA ALA A 16 -0.43 10.39 -14.01
C ALA A 16 -0.47 10.99 -12.60
N PHE A 17 0.56 10.75 -11.78
CA PHE A 17 0.68 11.34 -10.45
C PHE A 17 0.84 12.87 -10.50
N THR A 18 1.70 13.36 -11.36
CA THR A 18 1.92 14.81 -11.52
C THR A 18 0.65 15.53 -11.98
N SER A 19 -0.10 14.93 -12.92
CA SER A 19 -1.37 15.43 -13.42
C SER A 19 -2.47 15.41 -12.37
N ALA A 20 -2.43 14.45 -11.44
CA ALA A 20 -3.30 14.35 -10.28
C ALA A 20 -2.92 15.33 -9.13
N GLY A 21 -1.95 16.20 -9.37
CA GLY A 21 -1.53 17.23 -8.39
C GLY A 21 -0.53 16.78 -7.36
N LEU A 22 0.02 15.54 -7.47
CA LEU A 22 1.04 15.08 -6.53
C LEU A 22 2.43 15.60 -6.90
N ARG A 23 3.25 15.82 -5.89
CA ARG A 23 4.64 16.26 -6.02
C ARG A 23 5.54 15.37 -5.17
N PRO A 24 6.79 15.12 -5.61
CA PRO A 24 7.74 14.36 -4.84
C PRO A 24 8.23 15.13 -3.61
N GLY A 25 8.45 14.39 -2.53
CA GLY A 25 9.03 14.86 -1.30
C GLY A 25 9.96 13.83 -0.69
N SER A 26 10.74 14.27 0.29
CA SER A 26 11.64 13.44 1.08
C SER A 26 11.62 13.93 2.52
N ALA A 27 11.57 13.00 3.46
CA ALA A 27 11.52 13.26 4.89
C ALA A 27 12.55 12.42 5.63
N VAL A 28 13.37 13.07 6.45
CA VAL A 28 14.13 12.38 7.49
C VAL A 28 13.17 12.16 8.66
N VAL A 29 12.77 10.92 8.86
CA VAL A 29 11.76 10.54 9.88
C VAL A 29 12.40 10.00 11.16
N ASP A 30 13.65 9.56 11.08
CA ASP A 30 14.49 9.18 12.20
C ASP A 30 15.94 9.56 11.86
N ALA A 31 16.45 10.58 12.56
CA ALA A 31 17.81 11.10 12.33
C ALA A 31 18.89 10.15 12.87
N ASP A 32 18.63 9.48 13.98
CA ASP A 32 19.59 8.58 14.64
C ASP A 32 19.81 7.32 13.80
N ALA A 33 18.72 6.73 13.32
CA ALA A 33 18.78 5.62 12.37
C ALA A 33 19.06 6.06 10.92
N GLY A 34 19.14 7.36 10.65
CA GLY A 34 19.30 7.92 9.29
C GLY A 34 18.17 7.50 8.35
N THR A 35 16.96 7.33 8.88
CA THR A 35 15.80 6.85 8.13
C THR A 35 15.21 7.99 7.32
N THR A 36 15.21 7.79 6.00
CA THR A 36 14.65 8.75 5.05
C THR A 36 13.56 8.07 4.23
N VAL A 37 12.37 8.65 4.24
CA VAL A 37 11.22 8.20 3.44
C VAL A 37 11.01 9.16 2.29
N HIS A 38 11.05 8.64 1.07
CA HIS A 38 10.61 9.34 -0.13
C HIS A 38 9.12 9.11 -0.35
N PHE A 39 8.43 10.10 -0.87
CA PHE A 39 6.98 10.02 -1.07
C PHE A 39 6.51 10.92 -2.20
N LEU A 40 5.29 10.67 -2.65
CA LEU A 40 4.53 11.60 -3.47
C LEU A 40 3.34 12.08 -2.62
N ALA A 41 3.08 13.39 -2.59
CA ALA A 41 1.93 13.92 -1.86
C ALA A 41 1.23 14.99 -2.69
N HIS A 42 -0.09 15.12 -2.49
CA HIS A 42 -0.85 16.20 -3.10
C HIS A 42 -0.28 17.54 -2.62
N ARG A 43 -0.17 18.51 -3.56
CA ARG A 43 0.47 19.82 -3.30
C ARG A 43 -0.13 20.56 -2.08
N SER A 44 -1.42 20.37 -1.81
CA SER A 44 -2.10 20.94 -0.65
C SER A 44 -1.52 20.52 0.69
N LEU A 45 -0.96 19.30 0.74
CA LEU A 45 -0.38 18.75 1.96
C LEU A 45 1.06 19.25 2.22
N LEU A 46 1.74 19.69 1.15
CA LEU A 46 3.13 20.16 1.20
C LEU A 46 3.26 21.65 1.58
N LEU A 47 2.17 22.40 1.47
CA LEU A 47 2.12 23.82 1.78
C LEU A 47 1.53 24.03 3.18
N PRO A 48 2.00 25.02 3.93
CA PRO A 48 1.32 25.46 5.14
C PRO A 48 -0.10 25.92 4.77
N PRO A 49 -1.06 25.79 5.69
CA PRO A 49 -2.41 26.28 5.45
C PRO A 49 -2.37 27.79 5.16
N PRO A 50 -3.19 28.27 4.22
CA PRO A 50 -3.27 29.69 3.94
C PRO A 50 -3.70 30.43 5.22
N THR A 51 -3.04 31.56 5.48
CA THR A 51 -3.31 32.44 6.62
C THR A 51 -4.64 33.20 6.46
N THR A 52 -5.13 33.31 5.24
CA THR A 52 -6.43 33.93 4.90
C THR A 52 -7.48 32.84 4.67
N THR A 53 -8.64 33.01 5.28
CA THR A 53 -9.80 32.14 5.14
C THR A 53 -10.49 32.43 3.79
N THR A 54 -10.05 31.78 2.72
CA THR A 54 -10.78 31.78 1.44
C THR A 54 -11.70 30.56 1.39
N ALA A 55 -12.81 30.66 0.61
CA ALA A 55 -13.73 29.54 0.42
C ALA A 55 -13.01 28.28 -0.09
N GLU A 56 -12.01 28.44 -0.98
CA GLU A 56 -11.17 27.35 -1.48
C GLU A 56 -10.32 26.71 -0.37
N ALA A 57 -9.79 27.50 0.57
CA ALA A 57 -9.03 27.00 1.71
C ALA A 57 -9.90 26.19 2.67
N GLU A 58 -11.15 26.62 2.89
CA GLU A 58 -12.12 25.89 3.71
C GLU A 58 -12.57 24.58 3.05
N GLU A 59 -12.78 24.58 1.74
CA GLU A 59 -13.10 23.37 0.99
C GLU A 59 -11.94 22.37 1.00
N GLN A 60 -10.71 22.87 0.89
CA GLN A 60 -9.51 22.04 0.95
C GLN A 60 -9.31 21.39 2.33
N LYS A 61 -9.64 22.07 3.42
CA LYS A 61 -9.65 21.52 4.78
C LYS A 61 -10.64 20.37 4.93
N LYS A 62 -11.71 20.35 4.16
CA LYS A 62 -12.77 19.31 4.21
C LYS A 62 -12.40 18.02 3.47
N ARG A 63 -11.35 18.02 2.62
CA ARG A 63 -10.98 16.83 1.84
C ARG A 63 -10.26 15.83 2.73
N PRO A 64 -10.76 14.57 2.85
CA PRO A 64 -10.05 13.53 3.55
C PRO A 64 -8.77 13.15 2.80
N VAL A 65 -7.85 12.54 3.53
CA VAL A 65 -6.56 12.10 2.98
C VAL A 65 -6.56 10.58 2.80
N VAL A 66 -5.97 10.09 1.72
CA VAL A 66 -5.73 8.65 1.52
C VAL A 66 -4.23 8.41 1.42
N VAL A 67 -3.74 7.50 2.26
CA VAL A 67 -2.37 6.98 2.20
C VAL A 67 -2.39 5.69 1.39
N LEU A 68 -1.63 5.64 0.27
CA LEU A 68 -1.53 4.49 -0.62
C LEU A 68 -0.20 3.77 -0.39
N VAL A 69 -0.22 2.61 0.24
CA VAL A 69 0.96 1.81 0.60
C VAL A 69 1.16 0.70 -0.43
N HIS A 70 2.30 0.71 -1.13
CA HIS A 70 2.59 -0.24 -2.20
C HIS A 70 3.13 -1.57 -1.68
N GLY A 71 2.96 -2.64 -2.49
CA GLY A 71 3.54 -3.96 -2.27
C GLY A 71 4.96 -4.10 -2.81
N PHE A 72 5.45 -5.35 -2.88
CA PHE A 72 6.68 -5.67 -3.57
C PHE A 72 6.54 -5.42 -5.07
N GLY A 73 7.56 -4.79 -5.69
CA GLY A 73 7.53 -4.51 -7.13
C GLY A 73 8.29 -3.25 -7.52
N PRO A 74 8.01 -2.69 -8.70
CA PRO A 74 8.72 -1.54 -9.25
C PRO A 74 8.51 -0.22 -8.48
N GLY A 75 7.63 -0.22 -7.49
CA GLY A 75 7.38 0.93 -6.62
C GLY A 75 5.98 1.54 -6.75
N PRO A 76 5.70 2.59 -5.97
CA PRO A 76 4.35 3.11 -5.78
C PRO A 76 3.69 3.64 -7.05
N THR A 77 4.46 4.23 -7.98
CA THR A 77 3.90 4.75 -9.23
C THR A 77 3.39 3.65 -10.15
N TRP A 78 4.00 2.48 -10.11
CA TRP A 78 3.54 1.31 -10.87
C TRP A 78 2.32 0.67 -10.22
N GLN A 79 2.33 0.57 -8.90
CA GLN A 79 1.21 -0.03 -8.16
C GLN A 79 -0.09 0.76 -8.34
N TRP A 80 -0.03 2.10 -8.26
CA TRP A 80 -1.19 2.96 -8.09
C TRP A 80 -1.49 3.86 -9.30
N ALA A 81 -0.84 3.62 -10.46
CA ALA A 81 -1.00 4.46 -11.65
C ALA A 81 -2.47 4.63 -12.10
N ALA A 82 -3.24 3.54 -12.05
CA ALA A 82 -4.64 3.54 -12.47
C ALA A 82 -5.60 4.08 -11.39
N GLN A 83 -5.16 4.19 -10.13
CA GLN A 83 -5.95 4.62 -8.99
C GLN A 83 -5.80 6.12 -8.71
N VAL A 84 -4.61 6.68 -8.97
CA VAL A 84 -4.28 8.05 -8.56
C VAL A 84 -5.23 9.08 -9.15
N GLY A 85 -5.58 8.98 -10.42
CA GLY A 85 -6.49 9.91 -11.09
C GLY A 85 -7.91 9.90 -10.50
N PRO A 86 -8.60 8.74 -10.46
CA PRO A 86 -9.91 8.63 -9.83
C PRO A 86 -9.95 9.09 -8.37
N LEU A 87 -8.98 8.66 -7.55
CA LEU A 87 -8.94 8.99 -6.13
C LEU A 87 -8.67 10.49 -5.89
N SER A 88 -7.76 11.11 -6.64
CA SER A 88 -7.40 12.52 -6.46
C SER A 88 -8.56 13.52 -6.71
N ARG A 89 -9.65 13.07 -7.32
CA ARG A 89 -10.87 13.88 -7.47
C ARG A 89 -11.60 14.11 -6.14
N HIS A 90 -11.44 13.17 -5.20
CA HIS A 90 -12.18 13.15 -3.93
C HIS A 90 -11.28 13.31 -2.72
N PHE A 91 -10.02 12.89 -2.81
CA PHE A 91 -9.07 12.81 -1.70
C PHE A 91 -7.77 13.53 -2.02
N ASP A 92 -7.11 14.02 -0.99
CA ASP A 92 -5.70 14.39 -1.08
C ASP A 92 -4.87 13.13 -0.79
N LEU A 93 -3.89 12.83 -1.65
CA LEU A 93 -3.16 11.56 -1.59
C LEU A 93 -1.78 11.74 -0.99
N VAL A 94 -1.36 10.77 -0.17
CA VAL A 94 0.02 10.54 0.26
C VAL A 94 0.43 9.15 -0.18
N VAL A 95 1.52 9.04 -0.90
CA VAL A 95 1.99 7.78 -1.49
C VAL A 95 3.46 7.58 -1.08
N PRO A 96 3.70 6.99 0.10
CA PRO A 96 5.07 6.73 0.57
C PRO A 96 5.73 5.65 -0.28
N THR A 97 7.04 5.76 -0.43
CA THR A 97 7.91 4.68 -0.88
C THR A 97 8.45 3.99 0.37
N LEU A 98 8.19 2.71 0.53
CA LEU A 98 8.64 1.93 1.68
C LEU A 98 10.16 1.82 1.74
N LEU A 99 10.71 1.58 2.93
CA LEU A 99 12.15 1.39 3.12
C LEU A 99 12.64 0.20 2.30
N PHE A 100 13.82 0.36 1.72
CA PHE A 100 14.46 -0.57 0.79
C PHE A 100 13.81 -0.64 -0.60
N PHE A 101 12.90 0.31 -0.90
CA PHE A 101 12.37 0.54 -2.24
C PHE A 101 12.73 1.95 -2.72
N GLY A 102 13.05 2.08 -4.01
CA GLY A 102 13.42 3.35 -4.62
C GLY A 102 14.58 4.03 -3.89
N ALA A 103 14.36 5.26 -3.43
CA ALA A 103 15.35 6.04 -2.70
C ALA A 103 15.14 6.06 -1.17
N SER A 104 14.09 5.41 -0.67
CA SER A 104 13.84 5.31 0.77
C SER A 104 14.83 4.35 1.43
N ARG A 105 15.44 4.78 2.53
CA ARG A 105 16.55 4.06 3.16
C ARG A 105 16.61 4.27 4.67
N THR A 106 17.28 3.37 5.34
CA THR A 106 17.66 3.46 6.76
C THR A 106 19.04 2.85 6.96
N ARG A 107 19.73 3.22 8.03
CA ARG A 107 20.96 2.57 8.50
C ARG A 107 20.68 1.43 9.47
N ALA A 108 19.43 1.24 9.88
CA ALA A 108 19.06 0.08 10.69
C ALA A 108 19.42 -1.21 9.95
N PRO A 109 19.88 -2.25 10.67
CA PRO A 109 20.16 -3.54 10.05
C PRO A 109 18.92 -4.08 9.32
N ALA A 110 19.10 -4.64 8.12
CA ALA A 110 17.98 -5.09 7.29
C ALA A 110 17.06 -6.09 8.00
N GLY A 111 17.64 -7.03 8.75
CA GLY A 111 16.88 -8.04 9.53
C GLY A 111 16.09 -7.45 10.72
N SER A 112 16.29 -6.18 11.08
CA SER A 112 15.50 -5.50 12.11
C SER A 112 14.33 -4.68 11.55
N VAL A 113 14.25 -4.53 10.22
CA VAL A 113 13.18 -3.78 9.56
C VAL A 113 12.01 -4.72 9.28
N THR A 114 10.96 -4.56 10.06
CA THR A 114 9.70 -5.31 9.97
C THR A 114 8.60 -4.46 9.34
N GLU A 115 7.43 -5.05 9.09
CA GLU A 115 6.23 -4.32 8.65
C GLU A 115 5.83 -3.23 9.66
N ALA A 116 6.01 -3.50 10.96
CA ALA A 116 5.78 -2.51 12.02
C ALA A 116 6.79 -1.35 11.94
N SER A 117 8.06 -1.62 11.63
CA SER A 117 9.07 -0.58 11.40
C SER A 117 8.77 0.26 10.17
N GLN A 118 8.33 -0.38 9.08
CA GLN A 118 7.85 0.32 7.87
C GLN A 118 6.68 1.23 8.21
N ALA A 119 5.70 0.71 8.95
CA ALA A 119 4.53 1.46 9.40
C ALA A 119 4.92 2.64 10.31
N ALA A 120 5.86 2.44 11.23
CA ALA A 120 6.37 3.49 12.10
C ALA A 120 7.04 4.63 11.31
N ALA A 121 7.83 4.29 10.27
CA ALA A 121 8.44 5.28 9.40
C ALA A 121 7.38 6.10 8.62
N VAL A 122 6.32 5.44 8.13
CA VAL A 122 5.20 6.14 7.48
C VAL A 122 4.40 6.97 8.49
N ALA A 123 4.14 6.47 9.69
CA ALA A 123 3.47 7.22 10.75
C ALA A 123 4.26 8.48 11.14
N ALA A 124 5.59 8.37 11.26
CA ALA A 124 6.47 9.49 11.53
C ALA A 124 6.47 10.53 10.39
N LEU A 125 6.38 10.09 9.13
CA LEU A 125 6.16 10.99 7.98
C LEU A 125 4.84 11.77 8.14
N LEU A 126 3.74 11.09 8.47
CA LEU A 126 2.42 11.72 8.63
C LEU A 126 2.37 12.67 9.83
N ALA A 127 3.00 12.31 10.95
CA ALA A 127 3.10 13.14 12.14
C ALA A 127 4.15 14.27 12.02
N GLY A 128 5.07 14.17 11.06
CA GLY A 128 6.19 15.08 10.87
C GLY A 128 5.82 16.46 10.31
N ARG A 129 6.81 17.32 10.18
CA ARG A 129 6.65 18.68 9.62
C ARG A 129 6.60 18.72 8.09
N HIS A 130 6.81 17.57 7.45
CA HIS A 130 6.93 17.46 6.00
C HIS A 130 5.61 17.55 5.26
N LEU A 131 4.49 17.37 5.98
CA LEU A 131 3.12 17.47 5.47
C LEU A 131 2.32 18.49 6.29
N PRO A 132 2.69 19.78 6.28
CA PRO A 132 2.05 20.79 7.14
C PRO A 132 0.55 20.94 6.88
N GLY A 133 0.10 20.75 5.63
CA GLY A 133 -1.32 20.79 5.28
C GLY A 133 -2.14 19.60 5.80
N LEU A 134 -1.50 18.55 6.33
CA LEU A 134 -2.18 17.42 6.96
C LEU A 134 -2.69 17.77 8.37
N ARG A 135 -2.04 18.72 9.05
CA ARG A 135 -2.30 19.06 10.46
C ARG A 135 -3.51 19.97 10.69
N VAL A 136 -4.14 20.47 9.63
CA VAL A 136 -5.14 21.52 9.73
C VAL A 136 -6.54 20.96 9.52
N GLY A 137 -7.15 20.46 10.60
CA GLY A 137 -8.58 20.15 10.64
C GLY A 137 -9.08 19.16 9.58
N ARG A 138 -8.22 18.26 9.09
CA ARG A 138 -8.61 17.25 8.11
C ARG A 138 -9.59 16.25 8.73
N PRO A 139 -10.66 15.86 8.02
CA PRO A 139 -11.70 15.01 8.61
C PRO A 139 -11.19 13.62 8.98
N ALA A 140 -10.39 12.98 8.13
CA ALA A 140 -9.83 11.66 8.38
C ALA A 140 -8.67 11.36 7.44
N VAL A 141 -7.82 10.42 7.84
CA VAL A 141 -6.81 9.76 7.01
C VAL A 141 -7.23 8.31 6.82
N HIS A 142 -7.54 7.95 5.58
CA HIS A 142 -7.78 6.57 5.18
C HIS A 142 -6.45 5.92 4.78
N VAL A 143 -6.33 4.62 5.03
CA VAL A 143 -5.13 3.85 4.67
C VAL A 143 -5.50 2.73 3.73
N VAL A 144 -4.83 2.64 2.58
CA VAL A 144 -5.02 1.60 1.56
C VAL A 144 -3.67 0.95 1.29
N GLY A 145 -3.58 -0.35 1.47
CA GLY A 145 -2.35 -1.10 1.20
C GLY A 145 -2.58 -2.30 0.31
N ALA A 146 -1.61 -2.60 -0.57
CA ALA A 146 -1.68 -3.75 -1.46
C ALA A 146 -0.55 -4.74 -1.17
N SER A 147 -0.86 -6.04 -1.13
CA SER A 147 0.10 -7.11 -0.91
C SER A 147 0.91 -6.87 0.39
N TYR A 148 2.23 -6.89 0.35
CA TYR A 148 3.10 -6.48 1.47
C TYR A 148 2.68 -5.12 2.08
N GLY A 149 2.32 -4.16 1.23
CA GLY A 149 1.85 -2.85 1.68
C GLY A 149 0.54 -2.89 2.45
N GLY A 150 -0.27 -3.92 2.32
CA GLY A 150 -1.47 -4.12 3.14
C GLY A 150 -1.12 -4.58 4.56
N ILE A 151 -0.10 -5.41 4.72
CA ILE A 151 0.42 -5.77 6.06
C ILE A 151 0.94 -4.50 6.75
N VAL A 152 1.74 -3.70 6.02
CA VAL A 152 2.22 -2.40 6.53
C VAL A 152 1.05 -1.45 6.85
N ALA A 153 0.00 -1.42 6.02
CA ALA A 153 -1.19 -0.59 6.25
C ALA A 153 -1.96 -0.98 7.53
N TYR A 154 -2.05 -2.27 7.83
CA TYR A 154 -2.62 -2.75 9.10
C TYR A 154 -1.81 -2.24 10.30
N HIS A 155 -0.48 -2.39 10.27
CA HIS A 155 0.40 -1.88 11.33
C HIS A 155 0.36 -0.35 11.42
N LEU A 156 0.28 0.36 10.28
CA LEU A 156 0.14 1.81 10.25
C LEU A 156 -1.17 2.26 10.91
N ALA A 157 -2.27 1.58 10.62
CA ALA A 157 -3.55 1.86 11.26
C ALA A 157 -3.46 1.72 12.79
N ARG A 158 -2.82 0.67 13.28
CA ARG A 158 -2.56 0.47 14.72
C ARG A 158 -1.69 1.58 15.31
N ALA A 159 -0.60 1.94 14.64
CA ALA A 159 0.32 2.99 15.11
C ALA A 159 -0.37 4.36 15.20
N LEU A 160 -1.22 4.71 14.22
CA LEU A 160 -1.98 5.95 14.22
C LEU A 160 -3.02 6.02 15.37
N GLN A 161 -3.59 4.86 15.76
CA GLN A 161 -4.49 4.78 16.90
C GLN A 161 -3.77 4.97 18.24
N GLN A 162 -2.63 4.32 18.41
CA GLN A 162 -1.92 4.26 19.69
C GLN A 162 -1.21 5.56 20.04
N HIS A 163 -0.62 6.24 19.06
CA HIS A 163 0.30 7.36 19.30
C HIS A 163 -0.34 8.73 19.07
N GLY A 164 -1.64 8.80 18.76
CA GLY A 164 -2.36 10.06 18.63
C GLY A 164 -1.62 11.06 17.73
N ALA A 165 -1.15 10.65 16.56
CA ALA A 165 -0.30 11.44 15.65
C ALA A 165 -0.94 12.77 15.17
N GLY A 166 -1.96 13.26 15.87
CA GLY A 166 -2.74 14.46 15.51
C GLY A 166 -3.58 14.25 14.24
N VAL A 167 -3.73 12.98 13.83
CA VAL A 167 -4.42 12.58 12.60
C VAL A 167 -5.50 11.56 12.96
N ALA A 168 -6.75 11.88 12.67
CA ALA A 168 -7.85 10.93 12.87
C ALA A 168 -7.77 9.81 11.83
N LEU A 169 -7.64 8.56 12.29
CA LEU A 169 -7.70 7.39 11.41
C LEU A 169 -9.15 7.17 10.94
N GLY A 170 -9.34 7.12 9.63
CA GLY A 170 -10.60 6.77 8.98
C GLY A 170 -10.68 5.28 8.65
N LYS A 171 -11.03 4.97 7.42
CA LYS A 171 -11.20 3.61 6.92
C LYS A 171 -9.88 2.96 6.53
N VAL A 172 -9.82 1.62 6.57
CA VAL A 172 -8.64 0.83 6.20
C VAL A 172 -9.01 -0.14 5.09
N VAL A 173 -8.16 -0.23 4.07
CA VAL A 173 -8.36 -1.14 2.93
C VAL A 173 -7.13 -2.01 2.75
N LEU A 174 -7.33 -3.32 2.72
CA LEU A 174 -6.33 -4.32 2.45
C LEU A 174 -6.62 -4.97 1.09
N CYS A 175 -5.67 -4.89 0.15
CA CYS A 175 -5.84 -5.43 -1.19
C CYS A 175 -4.86 -6.59 -1.37
N ASP A 176 -5.39 -7.81 -1.63
CA ASP A 176 -4.57 -9.01 -1.88
C ASP A 176 -3.44 -9.15 -0.84
N SER A 177 -3.79 -9.04 0.44
CA SER A 177 -2.83 -8.94 1.53
C SER A 177 -3.17 -9.89 2.66
N ASP A 178 -2.41 -10.97 2.77
CA ASP A 178 -2.55 -11.94 3.85
C ASP A 178 -1.80 -11.48 5.10
N VAL A 179 -2.48 -10.73 5.95
CA VAL A 179 -1.98 -10.32 7.27
C VAL A 179 -1.94 -11.48 8.28
N THR A 180 -2.39 -12.68 7.87
CA THR A 180 -2.36 -13.91 8.69
C THR A 180 -1.27 -14.89 8.23
N LYS A 181 -0.46 -14.47 7.26
CA LYS A 181 0.55 -15.30 6.61
C LYS A 181 1.48 -15.99 7.61
N GLY A 182 1.68 -17.28 7.41
CA GLY A 182 2.58 -18.11 8.19
C GLY A 182 3.66 -18.81 7.33
N PRO A 183 4.57 -19.56 7.95
CA PRO A 183 5.64 -20.27 7.24
C PRO A 183 5.14 -21.30 6.22
N GLU A 184 3.96 -21.88 6.46
CA GLU A 184 3.31 -22.80 5.53
C GLU A 184 2.90 -22.15 4.22
N ASP A 185 2.53 -20.84 4.27
CA ASP A 185 2.14 -20.08 3.08
C ASP A 185 3.35 -19.84 2.18
N ASP A 186 4.53 -19.60 2.76
CA ASP A 186 5.78 -19.46 2.02
C ASP A 186 6.18 -20.77 1.35
N ARG A 187 6.07 -21.89 2.06
CA ARG A 187 6.31 -23.19 1.46
C ARG A 187 5.35 -23.49 0.31
N ALA A 188 4.06 -23.18 0.49
CA ALA A 188 3.07 -23.37 -0.55
C ALA A 188 3.32 -22.47 -1.77
N LEU A 189 3.74 -21.20 -1.56
CA LEU A 189 4.08 -20.27 -2.64
C LEU A 189 5.39 -20.71 -3.34
N ALA A 190 6.41 -21.13 -2.62
CA ALA A 190 7.65 -21.66 -3.17
C ALA A 190 7.37 -22.88 -4.06
N ALA A 191 6.54 -23.82 -3.61
CA ALA A 191 6.11 -24.98 -4.39
C ALA A 191 5.38 -24.57 -5.67
N ARG A 192 4.43 -23.61 -5.62
CA ARG A 192 3.78 -23.06 -6.82
C ARG A 192 4.79 -22.38 -7.75
N GLY A 193 5.78 -21.70 -7.18
CA GLY A 193 6.88 -21.08 -7.90
C GLY A 193 7.87 -22.04 -8.53
N GLY A 194 7.90 -23.31 -8.06
CA GLY A 194 8.91 -24.29 -8.47
C GLY A 194 10.31 -23.91 -8.01
N VAL A 195 10.42 -23.37 -6.80
CA VAL A 195 11.66 -22.98 -6.12
C VAL A 195 11.74 -23.60 -4.73
N GLU A 196 12.92 -23.64 -4.14
CA GLU A 196 13.13 -24.17 -2.78
C GLU A 196 12.70 -23.13 -1.74
N GLU A 197 13.11 -21.88 -1.94
CA GLU A 197 12.85 -20.79 -1.02
C GLU A 197 11.95 -19.71 -1.68
N VAL A 198 10.96 -19.23 -0.95
CA VAL A 198 10.05 -18.17 -1.41
C VAL A 198 10.80 -16.90 -1.83
N THR A 199 11.95 -16.62 -1.23
CA THR A 199 12.79 -15.48 -1.56
C THR A 199 13.34 -15.51 -2.99
N GLU A 200 13.56 -16.70 -3.56
CA GLU A 200 13.99 -16.85 -4.96
C GLU A 200 12.92 -16.37 -5.94
N LEU A 201 11.66 -16.62 -5.60
CA LEU A 201 10.52 -16.18 -6.39
C LEU A 201 10.21 -14.68 -6.18
N MET A 202 10.11 -14.25 -4.92
CA MET A 202 9.66 -12.89 -4.58
C MET A 202 10.74 -11.82 -4.81
N VAL A 203 12.02 -12.22 -4.79
CA VAL A 203 13.16 -11.35 -5.08
C VAL A 203 14.00 -11.99 -6.21
N PRO A 204 13.44 -12.09 -7.41
CA PRO A 204 14.06 -12.79 -8.53
C PRO A 204 15.49 -12.29 -8.80
N ALA A 205 16.39 -13.23 -9.10
CA ALA A 205 17.77 -12.94 -9.47
C ALA A 205 17.94 -12.80 -10.98
N ASP A 206 17.03 -13.36 -11.75
CA ASP A 206 17.12 -13.40 -13.21
C ASP A 206 15.75 -13.20 -13.89
N THR A 207 15.77 -13.12 -15.21
CA THR A 207 14.58 -12.90 -16.02
C THR A 207 13.65 -14.10 -16.07
N LYS A 208 14.14 -15.31 -15.82
CA LYS A 208 13.33 -16.54 -15.76
C LYS A 208 12.43 -16.47 -14.53
N MET A 209 12.99 -16.15 -13.36
CA MET A 209 12.22 -16.00 -12.13
C MET A 209 11.32 -14.76 -12.19
N MET A 210 11.73 -13.66 -12.82
CA MET A 210 10.86 -12.51 -13.05
C MET A 210 9.62 -12.88 -13.89
N ARG A 211 9.77 -13.67 -14.95
CA ARG A 211 8.62 -14.20 -15.71
C ARG A 211 7.73 -15.11 -14.88
N ARG A 212 8.34 -15.95 -14.04
CA ARG A 212 7.61 -16.85 -13.15
C ARG A 212 6.76 -16.07 -12.13
N LEU A 213 7.36 -15.08 -11.47
CA LEU A 213 6.64 -14.18 -10.56
C LEU A 213 5.50 -13.44 -11.28
N THR A 214 5.78 -12.91 -12.48
CA THR A 214 4.74 -12.24 -13.29
C THR A 214 3.59 -13.21 -13.62
N ALA A 215 3.89 -14.44 -14.01
CA ALA A 215 2.88 -15.43 -14.33
C ALA A 215 1.97 -15.79 -13.13
N LEU A 216 2.51 -15.81 -11.91
CA LEU A 216 1.74 -16.06 -10.69
C LEU A 216 0.98 -14.82 -10.20
N SER A 217 1.46 -13.62 -10.54
CA SER A 217 0.85 -12.36 -10.09
C SER A 217 -0.38 -11.96 -10.88
N PHE A 218 -0.52 -12.41 -12.13
CA PHE A 218 -1.64 -12.07 -13.00
C PHE A 218 -2.51 -13.29 -13.29
N HIS A 219 -3.82 -13.11 -13.34
CA HIS A 219 -4.75 -14.12 -13.84
C HIS A 219 -4.56 -14.35 -15.35
N ARG A 220 -4.36 -13.26 -16.10
CA ARG A 220 -4.08 -13.26 -17.53
C ARG A 220 -2.71 -12.68 -17.81
N PRO A 221 -1.63 -13.40 -17.45
CA PRO A 221 -0.28 -12.92 -17.70
C PRO A 221 -0.04 -12.77 -19.21
N PRO A 222 0.84 -11.84 -19.62
CA PRO A 222 1.21 -11.75 -21.03
C PRO A 222 1.75 -13.10 -21.50
N MET A 223 1.25 -13.56 -22.64
CA MET A 223 1.63 -14.87 -23.23
C MET A 223 3.14 -15.02 -23.40
N TYR A 224 3.81 -13.90 -23.67
CA TYR A 224 5.26 -13.79 -23.76
C TYR A 224 5.72 -12.45 -23.21
N LEU A 225 6.63 -12.49 -22.27
CA LEU A 225 7.35 -11.31 -21.78
C LEU A 225 8.75 -11.28 -22.43
N PRO A 226 9.00 -10.38 -23.41
CA PRO A 226 10.29 -10.28 -24.08
C PRO A 226 11.47 -10.11 -23.11
N GLU A 227 12.63 -10.67 -23.48
CA GLU A 227 13.83 -10.66 -22.61
C GLU A 227 14.24 -9.24 -22.19
N CYS A 228 14.18 -8.28 -23.11
CA CYS A 228 14.50 -6.88 -22.81
C CYS A 228 13.54 -6.28 -21.75
N ILE A 229 12.24 -6.57 -21.85
CA ILE A 229 11.24 -6.08 -20.89
C ILE A 229 11.41 -6.79 -19.54
N ALA A 230 11.59 -8.11 -19.53
CA ALA A 230 11.83 -8.87 -18.30
C ALA A 230 13.08 -8.37 -17.56
N ARG A 231 14.16 -8.07 -18.29
CA ARG A 231 15.40 -7.53 -17.74
C ARG A 231 15.20 -6.12 -17.18
N ASP A 232 14.49 -5.25 -17.89
CA ASP A 232 14.21 -3.89 -17.42
C ASP A 232 13.29 -3.88 -16.19
N LEU A 233 12.29 -4.78 -16.14
CA LEU A 233 11.44 -4.97 -14.96
C LEU A 233 12.25 -5.50 -13.76
N LEU A 234 13.10 -6.49 -14.00
CA LEU A 234 13.99 -7.04 -12.97
C LEU A 234 14.88 -5.95 -12.39
N ARG A 235 15.54 -5.18 -13.27
CA ARG A 235 16.39 -4.05 -12.87
C ARG A 235 15.59 -3.05 -12.03
N LYS A 236 14.44 -2.61 -12.52
CA LYS A 236 13.63 -1.61 -11.84
C LYS A 236 13.10 -2.08 -10.49
N SER A 237 12.73 -3.37 -10.39
CA SER A 237 12.09 -3.90 -9.18
C SER A 237 13.09 -4.37 -8.13
N MET A 238 14.24 -4.89 -8.54
CA MET A 238 15.16 -5.64 -7.68
C MET A 238 16.55 -5.05 -7.55
N GLU A 239 17.03 -4.27 -8.53
CA GLU A 239 18.33 -3.61 -8.42
C GLU A 239 18.32 -2.57 -7.30
N GLY A 240 19.43 -2.53 -6.58
CA GLY A 240 19.56 -1.75 -5.34
C GLY A 240 18.79 -2.38 -4.17
N GLN A 241 19.47 -2.55 -3.06
CA GLN A 241 18.89 -3.05 -1.81
C GLN A 241 18.24 -4.45 -1.96
N ARG A 242 18.83 -5.32 -2.81
CA ARG A 242 18.29 -6.67 -3.04
C ARG A 242 18.39 -7.53 -1.79
N GLN A 243 19.51 -7.47 -1.07
CA GLN A 243 19.70 -8.23 0.17
C GLN A 243 18.71 -7.81 1.24
N GLU A 244 18.47 -6.52 1.37
CA GLU A 244 17.49 -5.97 2.31
C GLU A 244 16.07 -6.45 1.98
N LYS A 245 15.71 -6.55 0.70
CA LYS A 245 14.42 -7.10 0.28
C LYS A 245 14.27 -8.60 0.60
N ILE A 246 15.36 -9.36 0.50
CA ILE A 246 15.38 -10.77 0.92
C ILE A 246 15.10 -10.86 2.42
N GLU A 247 15.75 -10.02 3.23
CA GLU A 247 15.54 -10.00 4.67
C GLU A 247 14.10 -9.57 5.03
N LEU A 248 13.50 -8.63 4.28
CA LEU A 248 12.08 -8.28 4.45
C LEU A 248 11.17 -9.50 4.22
N ILE A 249 11.40 -10.28 3.15
CA ILE A 249 10.58 -11.47 2.86
C ILE A 249 10.75 -12.52 3.96
N LYS A 250 11.98 -12.77 4.42
CA LYS A 250 12.24 -13.68 5.53
C LYS A 250 11.58 -13.22 6.83
N GLY A 251 11.62 -11.92 7.10
CA GLY A 251 11.02 -11.33 8.30
C GLY A 251 9.50 -11.46 8.35
N MET A 252 8.82 -11.44 7.21
CA MET A 252 7.36 -11.62 7.12
C MET A 252 6.86 -12.94 7.71
N THR A 253 7.72 -13.95 7.79
CA THR A 253 7.39 -15.30 8.26
C THR A 253 7.73 -15.54 9.73
N THR A 254 8.67 -14.77 10.26
CA THR A 254 9.19 -14.94 11.63
C THR A 254 8.47 -14.09 12.67
N ALA A 255 7.63 -13.16 12.25
CA ALA A 255 6.74 -12.45 13.16
C ALA A 255 5.74 -13.49 13.73
N GLU A 256 6.17 -14.21 14.78
CA GLU A 256 5.32 -15.08 15.58
C GLU A 256 4.00 -14.38 15.81
N GLY A 257 2.96 -14.93 15.15
CA GLY A 257 1.59 -14.55 15.36
C GLY A 257 1.41 -13.16 15.94
N SER A 258 1.71 -12.12 15.15
CA SER A 258 1.21 -10.79 15.50
C SER A 258 -0.27 -11.03 15.72
N GLN A 259 -0.70 -11.05 16.98
CA GLN A 259 -2.09 -11.28 17.31
C GLN A 259 -2.86 -10.21 16.56
N LEU A 260 -3.43 -10.60 15.42
CA LEU A 260 -4.29 -9.72 14.68
C LEU A 260 -5.43 -9.36 15.62
N THR A 261 -5.49 -8.09 15.95
CA THR A 261 -6.58 -7.56 16.76
C THR A 261 -7.51 -6.79 15.85
N PRO A 262 -8.82 -6.97 15.99
CA PRO A 262 -9.79 -6.15 15.29
C PRO A 262 -9.50 -4.66 15.47
N LEU A 263 -9.65 -3.91 14.39
CA LEU A 263 -9.57 -2.45 14.42
C LEU A 263 -10.98 -1.87 14.64
N PRO A 264 -11.13 -0.77 15.38
CA PRO A 264 -12.42 -0.11 15.54
C PRO A 264 -12.94 0.55 14.26
N GLN A 265 -12.08 0.70 13.23
CA GLN A 265 -12.43 1.26 11.94
C GLN A 265 -13.14 0.24 11.05
N GLU A 266 -13.97 0.77 10.14
CA GLU A 266 -14.48 -0.02 9.02
C GLU A 266 -13.33 -0.45 8.12
N MET A 267 -13.33 -1.72 7.72
CA MET A 267 -12.28 -2.30 6.89
C MET A 267 -12.86 -2.92 5.63
N LEU A 268 -12.17 -2.73 4.52
CA LEU A 268 -12.46 -3.41 3.27
C LEU A 268 -11.28 -4.30 2.89
N ILE A 269 -11.57 -5.55 2.59
CA ILE A 269 -10.64 -6.53 2.05
C ILE A 269 -11.01 -6.73 0.59
N ILE A 270 -10.16 -6.24 -0.34
CA ILE A 270 -10.32 -6.47 -1.78
C ILE A 270 -9.39 -7.61 -2.17
N TRP A 271 -9.88 -8.54 -3.01
CA TRP A 271 -9.08 -9.70 -3.40
C TRP A 271 -9.39 -10.15 -4.83
N GLY A 272 -8.34 -10.51 -5.57
CA GLY A 272 -8.51 -11.11 -6.89
C GLY A 272 -8.97 -12.56 -6.79
N GLU A 273 -9.95 -12.93 -7.62
CA GLU A 273 -10.56 -14.26 -7.63
C GLU A 273 -9.54 -15.39 -7.85
N PHE A 274 -8.53 -15.13 -8.68
CA PHE A 274 -7.52 -16.10 -9.10
C PHE A 274 -6.12 -15.77 -8.58
N ASP A 275 -6.02 -15.14 -7.39
CA ASP A 275 -4.74 -14.83 -6.78
C ASP A 275 -3.95 -16.12 -6.47
N GLN A 276 -2.77 -16.27 -7.08
CA GLN A 276 -1.87 -17.40 -6.87
C GLN A 276 -0.73 -17.08 -5.90
N ILE A 277 -0.55 -15.82 -5.51
CA ILE A 277 0.40 -15.41 -4.46
C ILE A 277 -0.25 -15.66 -3.09
N PHE A 278 -1.42 -15.10 -2.86
CA PHE A 278 -2.26 -15.34 -1.68
C PHE A 278 -3.64 -15.85 -2.13
N PRO A 279 -3.90 -17.16 -2.06
CA PRO A 279 -5.17 -17.74 -2.50
C PRO A 279 -6.39 -17.10 -1.83
N LEU A 280 -7.50 -17.00 -2.57
CA LEU A 280 -8.70 -16.26 -2.17
C LEU A 280 -9.25 -16.66 -0.79
N GLU A 281 -9.11 -17.92 -0.38
CA GLU A 281 -9.53 -18.38 0.95
C GLU A 281 -8.84 -17.64 2.11
N LYS A 282 -7.67 -17.02 1.83
CA LYS A 282 -6.98 -16.18 2.81
C LYS A 282 -7.75 -14.88 3.10
N ALA A 283 -8.46 -14.32 2.12
CA ALA A 283 -9.32 -13.15 2.33
C ALA A 283 -10.36 -13.39 3.43
N TYR A 284 -10.97 -14.57 3.43
CA TYR A 284 -11.97 -14.94 4.41
C TYR A 284 -11.37 -15.22 5.78
N LYS A 285 -10.17 -15.84 5.84
CA LYS A 285 -9.41 -15.99 7.10
C LYS A 285 -9.02 -14.63 7.70
N VAL A 286 -8.56 -13.70 6.86
CA VAL A 286 -8.26 -12.32 7.28
C VAL A 286 -9.52 -11.65 7.83
N LYS A 287 -10.67 -11.78 7.15
CA LYS A 287 -11.96 -11.24 7.63
C LYS A 287 -12.35 -11.82 8.99
N GLU A 288 -12.23 -13.13 9.15
CA GLU A 288 -12.55 -13.81 10.40
C GLU A 288 -11.75 -13.24 11.58
N LYS A 289 -10.45 -13.01 11.37
CA LYS A 289 -9.56 -12.46 12.39
C LYS A 289 -9.79 -10.98 12.67
N LEU A 290 -10.17 -10.19 11.66
CA LEU A 290 -10.43 -8.75 11.79
C LEU A 290 -11.84 -8.43 12.29
N GLY A 291 -12.75 -9.42 12.28
CA GLY A 291 -14.08 -9.31 12.85
C GLY A 291 -15.13 -8.65 11.95
N GLU A 292 -16.24 -8.25 12.57
CA GLU A 292 -17.47 -7.85 11.86
C GLU A 292 -17.33 -6.55 11.04
N LYS A 293 -16.43 -5.65 11.43
CA LYS A 293 -16.17 -4.39 10.70
C LYS A 293 -15.38 -4.57 9.40
N ALA A 294 -14.90 -5.78 9.13
CA ALA A 294 -14.23 -6.11 7.89
C ALA A 294 -15.22 -6.73 6.88
N THR A 295 -15.20 -6.21 5.66
CA THR A 295 -15.99 -6.73 4.53
C THR A 295 -15.07 -7.23 3.44
N VAL A 296 -15.40 -8.35 2.80
CA VAL A 296 -14.65 -8.88 1.64
C VAL A 296 -15.36 -8.51 0.34
N LYS A 297 -14.59 -8.04 -0.63
CA LYS A 297 -15.02 -7.83 -2.02
C LYS A 297 -14.04 -8.54 -2.95
N VAL A 298 -14.54 -9.51 -3.68
CA VAL A 298 -13.77 -10.26 -4.68
C VAL A 298 -13.87 -9.54 -6.01
N ILE A 299 -12.74 -9.36 -6.69
CA ILE A 299 -12.65 -8.82 -8.05
C ILE A 299 -12.54 -10.02 -9.01
N PRO A 300 -13.57 -10.30 -9.81
CA PRO A 300 -13.54 -11.41 -10.75
C PRO A 300 -12.51 -11.18 -11.84
N ASN A 301 -12.08 -12.27 -12.49
CA ASN A 301 -11.13 -12.26 -13.61
C ASN A 301 -9.79 -11.58 -13.31
N SER A 302 -9.35 -11.56 -12.06
CA SER A 302 -8.07 -10.98 -11.68
C SER A 302 -7.28 -11.87 -10.73
N GLY A 303 -5.95 -11.80 -10.82
CA GLY A 303 -5.00 -12.43 -9.92
C GLY A 303 -4.62 -11.51 -8.75
N HIS A 304 -3.35 -11.55 -8.37
CA HIS A 304 -2.77 -10.78 -7.24
C HIS A 304 -2.74 -9.25 -7.47
N LEU A 305 -3.03 -8.80 -8.68
CA LEU A 305 -2.96 -7.38 -9.03
C LEU A 305 -4.30 -6.86 -9.60
N PRO A 306 -5.45 -7.02 -8.90
CA PRO A 306 -6.75 -6.60 -9.41
C PRO A 306 -6.82 -5.09 -9.69
N SER A 307 -6.01 -4.29 -8.99
CA SER A 307 -5.87 -2.86 -9.26
C SER A 307 -5.30 -2.54 -10.65
N GLN A 308 -4.62 -3.50 -11.28
CA GLN A 308 -4.03 -3.40 -12.62
C GLN A 308 -4.82 -4.17 -13.67
N GLU A 309 -5.35 -5.36 -13.32
CA GLU A 309 -6.09 -6.22 -14.27
C GLU A 309 -7.51 -5.73 -14.48
N GLU A 310 -8.21 -5.31 -13.43
CA GLU A 310 -9.59 -4.81 -13.47
C GLU A 310 -9.71 -3.41 -12.84
N PRO A 311 -8.95 -2.40 -13.31
CA PRO A 311 -8.81 -1.11 -12.63
C PRO A 311 -10.13 -0.35 -12.51
N LYS A 312 -11.07 -0.51 -13.45
CA LYS A 312 -12.35 0.19 -13.39
C LYS A 312 -13.23 -0.34 -12.26
N LEU A 313 -13.32 -1.66 -12.15
CA LEU A 313 -14.10 -2.31 -11.08
C LEU A 313 -13.44 -2.07 -9.72
N PHE A 314 -12.11 -2.25 -9.65
CA PHE A 314 -11.34 -2.00 -8.44
C PHE A 314 -11.56 -0.56 -7.92
N ASN A 315 -11.42 0.45 -8.79
CA ASN A 315 -11.62 1.86 -8.42
C ASN A 315 -13.06 2.13 -7.96
N ARG A 316 -14.06 1.53 -8.59
CA ARG A 316 -15.46 1.67 -8.17
C ARG A 316 -15.67 1.12 -6.76
N VAL A 317 -15.23 -0.11 -6.50
CA VAL A 317 -15.35 -0.76 -5.19
C VAL A 317 -14.62 0.06 -4.10
N LEU A 318 -13.41 0.51 -4.41
CA LEU A 318 -12.61 1.31 -3.49
C LEU A 318 -13.27 2.67 -3.18
N LEU A 319 -13.73 3.39 -4.21
CA LEU A 319 -14.38 4.69 -4.05
C LEU A 319 -15.72 4.57 -3.34
N GLU A 320 -16.55 3.59 -3.68
CA GLU A 320 -17.82 3.34 -2.99
C GLU A 320 -17.59 3.15 -1.49
N PHE A 321 -16.59 2.37 -1.09
CA PHE A 321 -16.28 2.18 0.31
C PHE A 321 -15.74 3.46 0.98
N LEU A 322 -14.76 4.13 0.37
CA LEU A 322 -14.12 5.28 1.00
C LEU A 322 -15.04 6.50 1.13
N LEU A 323 -15.99 6.69 0.20
CA LEU A 323 -16.90 7.82 0.17
C LEU A 323 -18.15 7.63 1.04
N GLN A 324 -18.48 6.39 1.44
CA GLN A 324 -19.58 6.18 2.38
C GLN A 324 -19.32 6.89 3.71
N PRO A 325 -20.31 7.52 4.31
CA PRO A 325 -20.19 8.01 5.68
C PRO A 325 -19.78 6.89 6.63
N SER A 326 -18.85 7.14 7.56
CA SER A 326 -18.53 6.17 8.60
C SER A 326 -19.74 5.97 9.52
N ILE A 327 -20.08 4.71 9.81
CA ILE A 327 -21.15 4.39 10.76
C ILE A 327 -20.66 4.86 12.13
N SER A 328 -21.15 6.02 12.58
CA SER A 328 -20.89 6.50 13.93
C SER A 328 -21.52 5.53 14.93
N ASN A 329 -20.76 5.08 15.92
CA ASN A 329 -21.26 4.26 17.06
C ASN A 329 -22.20 5.08 17.99
N GLY A 330 -23.12 5.85 17.43
CA GLY A 330 -23.98 6.81 18.11
C GLY A 330 -25.49 6.60 17.90
N SER A 331 -25.96 5.36 17.63
CA SER A 331 -27.40 5.11 17.53
C SER A 331 -27.85 3.82 18.26
N ALA A 332 -27.35 3.62 19.47
CA ALA A 332 -27.87 2.57 20.37
C ALA A 332 -28.56 3.13 21.62
N ALA A 333 -29.04 4.38 21.56
CA ALA A 333 -29.70 5.02 22.70
C ALA A 333 -30.99 5.76 22.28
N ALA A 334 -31.89 5.14 21.52
CA ALA A 334 -33.23 5.69 21.28
C ALA A 334 -34.25 4.61 20.85
N VAL A 335 -34.26 3.44 21.51
CA VAL A 335 -35.44 2.55 21.50
C VAL A 335 -35.58 1.92 22.90
N ALA A 336 -35.87 2.72 23.88
CA ALA A 336 -36.45 2.30 25.14
C ALA A 336 -37.19 3.51 25.74
N GLU A 337 -38.40 3.74 25.24
CA GLU A 337 -39.51 4.42 25.91
C GLU A 337 -40.58 4.79 24.89
N LYS A 338 -41.45 3.86 24.61
CA LYS A 338 -42.90 4.14 24.47
C LYS A 338 -43.68 2.83 24.55
#